data_0c345fc0da35be6ea8048a9ec46b66cd
#
_entry.id   0c345fc0da35be6ea8048a9ec46b66cd
#
_cell.length_a   1.000
_cell.length_b   1.000
_cell.length_c   1.000
_cell.angle_alpha   90.00
_cell.angle_beta   90.00
_cell.angle_gamma   90.00
#
_symmetry.space_group_name_H-M   'P 1'
#
loop_
_entity.id
_entity.type
_entity.pdbx_description
1 polymer ?
#
loop_
_entity_poly.entity_id
_entity_poly.type
_entity_poly.pdbx_seq_one_letter_code
_entity_poly.pdbx_strand_id
1 'polypeptide(L)'
;AANARGLLQLLPGTAKGVAGRHGLAYSQERLTTDTAYNATLGAHYLGEQIDAFGGSYVLTFIAYNAGPKRVPEWITRYGDPRGKPIDEVVDWIERIPFPETRNYVQRVMENYQVYKTRLGQQADIVDDLRHGRSG
;
A
#
# COMPACT_ATOMS: atom_id res chain seq x y z
N ALA A 1 12.00 -5.95 4.98
CA ALA A 1 12.24 -4.91 5.04
C ALA A 1 12.24 -4.35 6.31
N ALA A 2 13.25 -4.72 6.71
CA ALA A 2 13.48 -4.50 7.95
C ALA A 2 13.16 -3.17 8.36
N ASN A 3 12.88 -2.32 7.73
CA ASN A 3 12.86 -1.07 8.30
C ASN A 3 11.72 -0.23 7.95
N ALA A 4 10.63 -0.90 7.71
CA ALA A 4 9.43 -0.17 7.53
C ALA A 4 9.01 0.41 8.85
N ARG A 5 9.58 1.48 9.23
CA ARG A 5 9.20 2.15 10.44
C ARG A 5 7.93 2.93 10.29
N GLY A 6 7.28 2.84 9.19
CA GLY A 6 6.02 3.48 8.93
C GLY A 6 5.55 3.06 7.58
N LEU A 7 4.31 3.39 7.26
CA LEU A 7 3.69 2.98 6.03
C LEU A 7 4.36 3.56 4.79
N LEU A 8 4.98 4.72 4.91
CA LEU A 8 5.43 5.49 3.75
C LEU A 8 6.93 5.69 3.69
N GLN A 9 7.69 4.83 4.34
CA GLN A 9 9.14 4.94 4.33
C GLN A 9 9.72 4.48 3.00
N LEU A 10 10.56 5.30 2.39
CA LEU A 10 11.14 5.02 1.08
C LEU A 10 12.65 4.88 1.16
N LEU A 11 13.18 3.99 0.34
CA LEU A 11 14.61 3.93 0.09
C LEU A 11 15.01 5.13 -0.78
N PRO A 12 16.27 5.63 -0.62
CA PRO A 12 16.69 6.81 -1.36
C PRO A 12 16.54 6.72 -2.88
N GLY A 13 16.84 5.56 -3.46
CA GLY A 13 16.69 5.39 -4.91
C GLY A 13 15.26 5.50 -5.37
N THR A 14 14.34 4.90 -4.63
CA THR A 14 12.90 5.00 -4.91
C THR A 14 12.42 6.44 -4.75
N ALA A 15 12.85 7.10 -3.67
CA ALA A 15 12.46 8.48 -3.40
C ALA A 15 12.92 9.43 -4.51
N LYS A 16 14.13 9.24 -5.01
CA LYS A 16 14.66 10.06 -6.10
C LYS A 16 13.82 9.91 -7.37
N GLY A 17 13.45 8.68 -7.71
CA GLY A 17 12.61 8.41 -8.86
C GLY A 17 11.23 9.05 -8.72
N VAL A 18 10.63 8.93 -7.55
CA VAL A 18 9.33 9.53 -7.26
C VAL A 18 9.39 11.05 -7.40
N ALA A 19 10.39 11.67 -6.79
CA ALA A 19 10.58 13.12 -6.87
C ALA A 19 10.66 13.57 -8.33
N GLY A 20 11.45 12.87 -9.13
CA GLY A 20 11.62 13.20 -10.55
C GLY A 20 10.31 13.10 -11.33
N ARG A 21 9.52 12.05 -11.09
CA ARG A 21 8.24 11.86 -11.79
C ARG A 21 7.19 12.89 -11.42
N HIS A 22 7.30 13.48 -10.23
CA HIS A 22 6.31 14.44 -9.75
C HIS A 22 6.82 15.88 -9.74
N GLY A 23 7.96 16.12 -10.41
CA GLY A 23 8.49 17.47 -10.54
C GLY A 23 8.99 18.09 -9.25
N LEU A 24 9.40 17.26 -8.29
CA LEU A 24 9.88 17.72 -7.01
C LEU A 24 11.40 17.65 -6.96
N ALA A 25 12.01 18.60 -6.26
CA ALA A 25 13.44 18.56 -6.03
C ALA A 25 13.79 17.42 -5.08
N TYR A 26 14.76 16.60 -5.42
CA TYR A 26 15.19 15.53 -4.55
C TYR A 26 16.27 15.99 -3.59
N SER A 27 16.12 15.64 -2.31
CA SER A 27 17.12 15.86 -1.28
C SER A 27 17.20 14.65 -0.36
N GLN A 28 18.31 13.93 -0.43
CA GLN A 28 18.52 12.77 0.45
C GLN A 28 18.55 13.17 1.92
N GLU A 29 19.10 14.33 2.22
CA GLU A 29 19.13 14.83 3.59
C GLU A 29 17.73 15.07 4.12
N ARG A 30 16.87 15.75 3.36
CA ARG A 30 15.50 16.02 3.77
C ARG A 30 14.68 14.75 3.93
N LEU A 31 15.03 13.70 3.20
CA LEU A 31 14.31 12.43 3.30
C LEU A 31 14.33 11.89 4.74
N THR A 32 15.43 12.11 5.46
CA THR A 32 15.58 11.63 6.82
C THR A 32 15.30 12.69 7.88
N THR A 33 15.38 13.96 7.53
CA THR A 33 15.27 15.04 8.50
C THR A 33 13.97 15.83 8.43
N ASP A 34 13.26 15.73 7.33
CA ASP A 34 12.02 16.48 7.11
C ASP A 34 10.85 15.52 6.94
N THR A 35 10.09 15.34 8.01
CA THR A 35 8.96 14.40 8.04
C THR A 35 7.92 14.70 6.97
N ALA A 36 7.62 15.99 6.77
CA ALA A 36 6.64 16.38 5.76
C ALA A 36 7.10 16.05 4.34
N TYR A 37 8.39 16.26 4.06
CA TYR A 37 8.96 15.94 2.75
C TYR A 37 8.90 14.42 2.51
N ASN A 38 9.31 13.63 3.49
CA ASN A 38 9.24 12.18 3.41
C ASN A 38 7.81 11.70 3.17
N ALA A 39 6.85 12.23 3.91
CA ALA A 39 5.44 11.85 3.78
C ALA A 39 4.89 12.22 2.40
N THR A 40 5.29 13.37 1.85
CA THR A 40 4.86 13.79 0.53
C THR A 40 5.35 12.81 -0.55
N LEU A 41 6.63 12.46 -0.52
CA LEU A 41 7.17 11.48 -1.47
C LEU A 41 6.53 10.11 -1.28
N GLY A 42 6.33 9.69 -0.04
CA GLY A 42 5.68 8.43 0.27
C GLY A 42 4.25 8.37 -0.26
N ALA A 43 3.50 9.46 -0.11
CA ALA A 43 2.13 9.53 -0.61
C ALA A 43 2.08 9.42 -2.15
N HIS A 44 2.99 10.09 -2.84
CA HIS A 44 3.08 9.97 -4.29
C HIS A 44 3.42 8.55 -4.71
N TYR A 45 4.38 7.93 -4.04
CA TYR A 45 4.77 6.55 -4.34
C TYR A 45 3.61 5.59 -4.11
N LEU A 46 2.93 5.73 -2.99
CA LEU A 46 1.77 4.90 -2.68
C LEU A 46 0.68 5.05 -3.74
N GLY A 47 0.41 6.29 -4.18
CA GLY A 47 -0.53 6.55 -5.24
C GLY A 47 -0.16 5.85 -6.55
N GLU A 48 1.12 5.89 -6.91
CA GLU A 48 1.62 5.18 -8.09
C GLU A 48 1.38 3.67 -7.99
N GLN A 49 1.64 3.10 -6.82
CA GLN A 49 1.46 1.67 -6.59
C GLN A 49 -0.02 1.27 -6.61
N ILE A 50 -0.88 2.09 -6.02
CA ILE A 50 -2.32 1.84 -6.07
C ILE A 50 -2.80 1.82 -7.52
N ASP A 51 -2.36 2.78 -8.33
CA ASP A 51 -2.71 2.83 -9.75
C ASP A 51 -2.18 1.61 -10.50
N ALA A 52 -0.96 1.18 -10.20
CA ALA A 52 -0.34 0.02 -10.84
C ALA A 52 -1.13 -1.27 -10.59
N PHE A 53 -1.84 -1.35 -9.47
CA PHE A 53 -2.64 -2.52 -9.13
C PHE A 53 -4.14 -2.28 -9.31
N GLY A 54 -4.50 -1.36 -10.19
CA GLY A 54 -5.89 -1.12 -10.56
C GLY A 54 -6.75 -0.55 -9.45
N GLY A 55 -6.15 0.14 -8.50
CA GLY A 55 -6.85 0.71 -7.36
C GLY A 55 -6.87 -0.17 -6.12
N SER A 56 -6.39 -1.40 -6.21
CA SER A 56 -6.46 -2.34 -5.09
C SER A 56 -5.52 -1.95 -3.95
N TYR A 57 -6.08 -1.67 -2.79
CA TYR A 57 -5.29 -1.44 -1.59
C TYR A 57 -4.60 -2.71 -1.12
N VAL A 58 -5.30 -3.84 -1.16
CA VAL A 58 -4.75 -5.12 -0.70
C VAL A 58 -3.48 -5.47 -1.47
N LEU A 59 -3.56 -5.45 -2.80
CA LEU A 59 -2.40 -5.79 -3.63
C LEU A 59 -1.27 -4.78 -3.48
N THR A 60 -1.61 -3.50 -3.33
CA THR A 60 -0.63 -2.45 -3.12
C THR A 60 0.16 -2.68 -1.84
N PHE A 61 -0.52 -2.98 -0.74
CA PHE A 61 0.16 -3.18 0.54
C PHE A 61 0.97 -4.47 0.57
N ILE A 62 0.53 -5.49 -0.16
CA ILE A 62 1.36 -6.69 -0.35
C ILE A 62 2.65 -6.32 -1.07
N ALA A 63 2.56 -5.58 -2.16
CA ALA A 63 3.74 -5.16 -2.90
C ALA A 63 4.69 -4.32 -2.04
N TYR A 64 4.12 -3.47 -1.21
CA TYR A 64 4.88 -2.62 -0.32
C TYR A 64 5.66 -3.40 0.74
N ASN A 65 5.05 -4.45 1.28
CA ASN A 65 5.65 -5.24 2.36
C ASN A 65 6.50 -6.40 1.86
N ALA A 66 6.00 -7.15 0.89
CA ALA A 66 6.65 -8.39 0.42
C ALA A 66 7.36 -8.24 -0.93
N GLY A 67 7.16 -7.12 -1.60
CA GLY A 67 7.73 -6.87 -2.91
C GLY A 67 6.70 -7.07 -4.02
N PRO A 68 6.81 -6.25 -5.10
CA PRO A 68 5.81 -6.30 -6.17
C PRO A 68 5.77 -7.63 -6.92
N LYS A 69 6.87 -8.39 -6.91
CA LYS A 69 6.90 -9.70 -7.59
C LYS A 69 6.00 -10.73 -6.95
N ARG A 70 5.70 -10.58 -5.66
CA ARG A 70 4.83 -11.52 -4.95
C ARG A 70 3.38 -11.42 -5.39
N VAL A 71 2.97 -10.27 -5.87
CA VAL A 71 1.58 -10.04 -6.27
C VAL A 71 1.17 -10.96 -7.42
N PRO A 72 1.84 -10.95 -8.59
CA PRO A 72 1.46 -11.88 -9.65
C PRO A 72 1.67 -13.33 -9.28
N GLU A 73 2.68 -13.65 -8.47
CA GLU A 73 2.93 -15.00 -8.00
C GLU A 73 1.73 -15.53 -7.20
N TRP A 74 1.23 -14.74 -6.27
CA TRP A 74 0.12 -15.17 -5.43
C TRP A 74 -1.23 -15.11 -6.15
N ILE A 75 -1.39 -14.21 -7.11
CA ILE A 75 -2.57 -14.21 -7.98
C ILE A 75 -2.62 -15.50 -8.81
N THR A 76 -1.50 -15.90 -9.36
CA THR A 76 -1.42 -17.17 -10.12
C THR A 76 -1.78 -18.36 -9.24
N ARG A 77 -1.34 -18.34 -7.99
CA ARG A 77 -1.52 -19.47 -7.08
C ARG A 77 -2.91 -19.53 -6.46
N TYR A 78 -3.48 -18.37 -6.09
CA TYR A 78 -4.70 -18.31 -5.31
C TYR A 78 -5.86 -17.61 -6.03
N GLY A 79 -5.65 -17.11 -7.24
CA GLY A 79 -6.63 -16.32 -7.95
C GLY A 79 -6.50 -14.83 -7.64
N ASP A 80 -7.22 -14.02 -8.39
CA ASP A 80 -7.21 -12.57 -8.23
C ASP A 80 -8.31 -12.17 -7.25
N PRO A 81 -7.99 -11.54 -6.11
CA PRO A 81 -9.00 -11.19 -5.12
C PRO A 81 -9.83 -9.97 -5.47
N ARG A 82 -9.42 -9.20 -6.49
CA ARG A 82 -10.10 -7.94 -6.80
C ARG A 82 -11.55 -8.16 -7.22
N GLY A 83 -12.46 -7.42 -6.58
CA GLY A 83 -13.88 -7.46 -6.91
C GLY A 83 -14.63 -8.71 -6.46
N LYS A 84 -13.99 -9.61 -5.77
CA LYS A 84 -14.62 -10.82 -5.26
C LYS A 84 -15.50 -10.50 -4.04
N PRO A 85 -16.44 -11.39 -3.68
CA PRO A 85 -17.18 -11.25 -2.43
C PRO A 85 -16.24 -11.13 -1.24
N ILE A 86 -16.69 -10.43 -0.20
CA ILE A 86 -15.83 -10.09 0.93
C ILE A 86 -15.24 -11.32 1.62
N ASP A 87 -16.01 -12.39 1.77
CA ASP A 87 -15.52 -13.60 2.41
C ASP A 87 -14.40 -14.24 1.59
N GLU A 88 -14.46 -14.19 0.27
CA GLU A 88 -13.40 -14.70 -0.59
C GLU A 88 -12.14 -13.83 -0.51
N VAL A 89 -12.30 -12.51 -0.39
CA VAL A 89 -11.15 -11.61 -0.23
C VAL A 89 -10.46 -11.87 1.11
N VAL A 90 -11.23 -12.03 2.17
CA VAL A 90 -10.69 -12.33 3.49
C VAL A 90 -9.94 -13.67 3.47
N ASP A 91 -10.52 -14.69 2.86
CA ASP A 91 -9.86 -15.99 2.71
C ASP A 91 -8.56 -15.88 1.93
N TRP A 92 -8.56 -15.07 0.88
CA TRP A 92 -7.37 -14.83 0.07
C TRP A 92 -6.25 -14.22 0.91
N ILE A 93 -6.57 -13.21 1.72
CA ILE A 93 -5.61 -12.59 2.62
C ILE A 93 -5.08 -13.62 3.63
N GLU A 94 -5.96 -14.46 4.17
CA GLU A 94 -5.58 -15.49 5.12
C GLU A 94 -4.64 -16.54 4.51
N ARG A 95 -4.66 -16.70 3.18
CA ARG A 95 -3.77 -17.63 2.48
C ARG A 95 -2.41 -17.07 2.18
N ILE A 96 -2.18 -15.78 2.42
CA ILE A 96 -0.85 -15.18 2.22
C ILE A 96 0.17 -16.00 3.00
N PRO A 97 1.20 -16.55 2.33
CA PRO A 97 2.11 -17.48 2.98
C PRO A 97 3.13 -16.84 3.93
N PHE A 98 3.24 -15.51 3.89
CA PHE A 98 4.12 -14.78 4.79
C PHE A 98 3.30 -14.19 5.94
N PRO A 99 3.43 -14.71 7.15
CA PRO A 99 2.67 -14.19 8.29
C PRO A 99 2.87 -12.68 8.52
N GLU A 100 4.09 -12.21 8.32
CA GLU A 100 4.39 -10.80 8.46
C GLU A 100 3.58 -9.95 7.47
N THR A 101 3.52 -10.36 6.22
CA THR A 101 2.76 -9.64 5.19
C THR A 101 1.27 -9.70 5.47
N ARG A 102 0.77 -10.87 5.86
CA ARG A 102 -0.64 -11.04 6.20
C ARG A 102 -1.05 -10.10 7.32
N ASN A 103 -0.26 -10.05 8.38
CA ASN A 103 -0.54 -9.17 9.52
C ASN A 103 -0.41 -7.70 9.14
N TYR A 104 0.56 -7.38 8.30
CA TYR A 104 0.76 -6.01 7.81
C TYR A 104 -0.46 -5.52 7.03
N VAL A 105 -0.95 -6.32 6.08
CA VAL A 105 -2.12 -5.94 5.28
C VAL A 105 -3.33 -5.70 6.18
N GLN A 106 -3.57 -6.60 7.12
CA GLN A 106 -4.70 -6.47 8.04
C GLN A 106 -4.59 -5.20 8.89
N ARG A 107 -3.42 -4.94 9.45
CA ARG A 107 -3.20 -3.78 10.30
C ARG A 107 -3.32 -2.48 9.54
N VAL A 108 -2.77 -2.44 8.33
CA VAL A 108 -2.81 -1.23 7.51
C VAL A 108 -4.23 -0.91 7.07
N MET A 109 -4.99 -1.91 6.68
CA MET A 109 -6.38 -1.70 6.28
C MET A 109 -7.22 -1.17 7.45
N GLU A 110 -7.00 -1.68 8.65
CA GLU A 110 -7.68 -1.19 9.85
C GLU A 110 -7.29 0.26 10.16
N ASN A 111 -6.00 0.57 10.11
CA ASN A 111 -5.51 1.92 10.37
C ASN A 111 -6.05 2.93 9.36
N TYR A 112 -6.20 2.52 8.12
CA TYR A 112 -6.75 3.37 7.08
C TYR A 112 -8.21 3.74 7.36
N GLN A 113 -8.98 2.80 7.91
CA GLN A 113 -10.36 3.08 8.30
C GLN A 113 -10.42 4.17 9.37
N VAL A 114 -9.57 4.08 10.38
CA VAL A 114 -9.48 5.10 11.43
C VAL A 114 -9.11 6.46 10.86
N TYR A 115 -8.13 6.47 9.97
CA TYR A 115 -7.67 7.69 9.32
C TYR A 115 -8.78 8.37 8.52
N LYS A 116 -9.50 7.60 7.71
CA LYS A 116 -10.64 8.12 6.94
C LYS A 116 -11.71 8.71 7.84
N THR A 117 -12.03 8.02 8.93
CA THR A 117 -13.03 8.49 9.87
C THR A 117 -12.60 9.83 10.50
N ARG A 118 -11.34 9.96 10.86
CA ARG A 118 -10.83 11.20 11.44
C ARG A 118 -10.87 12.38 10.46
N LEU A 119 -10.74 12.10 9.17
CA LEU A 119 -10.83 13.12 8.13
C LEU A 119 -12.28 13.45 7.73
N GLY A 120 -13.25 12.84 8.38
CA GLY A 120 -14.65 13.00 8.03
C GLY A 120 -15.05 12.30 6.75
N GLN A 121 -14.21 11.39 6.26
CA GLN A 121 -14.52 10.57 5.10
C GLN A 121 -15.27 9.33 5.53
N GLN A 122 -16.09 8.81 4.63
CA GLN A 122 -16.82 7.58 4.92
C GLN A 122 -15.86 6.39 4.88
N ALA A 123 -15.81 5.64 5.97
CA ALA A 123 -15.01 4.44 6.06
C ALA A 123 -15.89 3.25 5.71
N ASP A 124 -15.46 2.46 4.71
CA ASP A 124 -16.13 1.26 4.29
C ASP A 124 -15.07 0.19 4.01
N ILE A 125 -14.77 -0.60 5.04
CA ILE A 125 -13.71 -1.60 4.95
C ILE A 125 -14.05 -2.68 3.92
N VAL A 126 -15.31 -3.02 3.75
CA VAL A 126 -15.72 -4.03 2.77
C VAL A 126 -15.40 -3.57 1.37
N ASP A 127 -15.79 -2.34 1.03
CA ASP A 127 -15.52 -1.79 -0.28
C ASP A 127 -14.02 -1.62 -0.52
N ASP A 128 -13.30 -1.13 0.48
CA ASP A 128 -11.85 -0.95 0.38
C ASP A 128 -11.13 -2.29 0.16
N LEU A 129 -11.55 -3.36 0.84
CA LEU A 129 -10.94 -4.67 0.66
C LEU A 129 -11.28 -5.29 -0.69
N ARG A 130 -12.51 -5.09 -1.16
CA ARG A 130 -12.95 -5.66 -2.44
C ARG A 130 -12.46 -4.88 -3.63
N HIS A 131 -12.57 -3.57 -3.60
CA HIS A 131 -12.38 -2.74 -4.78
C HIS A 131 -11.22 -1.75 -4.64
N GLY A 132 -10.99 -1.25 -3.44
CA GLY A 132 -9.98 -0.23 -3.24
C GLY A 132 -10.44 1.15 -3.69
N ARG A 133 -9.50 1.92 -4.25
CA ARG A 133 -9.79 3.29 -4.68
C ARG A 133 -10.56 3.28 -5.99
N SER A 134 -11.72 3.89 -5.97
CA SER A 134 -12.49 4.06 -7.19
C SER A 134 -11.97 5.25 -7.95
N GLY A 135 -11.71 5.00 -9.14
CA GLY A 135 -11.31 5.96 -10.00
C GLY A 135 -10.89 6.90 -10.57
#